data_4ca10be4a141b1dce61a802a1e1b818e
#
_entry.id   4ca10be4a141b1dce61a802a1e1b818e
#
_cell.length_a   1.000
_cell.length_b   1.000
_cell.length_c   1.000
_cell.angle_alpha   90.00
_cell.angle_beta   90.00
_cell.angle_gamma   90.00
#
_symmetry.space_group_name_H-M   'P 1'
#
loop_
_entity.id
_entity.type
_entity.pdbx_description
1 polymer ?
#
loop_
_entity_poly.entity_id
_entity_poly.type
_entity_poly.pdbx_seq_one_letter_code
_entity_poly.pdbx_strand_id
1 'polypeptide(L)'
;MAALAALMAQPPAQAEEQVCREAGTTVEMSLCVRAELEKKDQALKQAMQAIATEAADVPGDTFLPLWKDTLTGFFKSTTDPQTQFEDFRKARSQACVYMNSLAFQGTGFGIFVTNCEIRLTNVLLEKLGN
;
A
#
# COMPACT_ATOMS: atom_id res chain seq x y z
N MET A 1 -29.73 11.21 10.07
CA MET A 1 -28.47 11.45 10.80
C MET A 1 -27.61 10.22 10.89
N ALA A 2 -28.13 9.10 11.38
CA ALA A 2 -27.38 7.84 11.45
C ALA A 2 -26.97 7.29 10.08
N ALA A 3 -27.75 7.50 9.02
CA ALA A 3 -27.48 7.05 7.69
C ALA A 3 -26.25 7.73 7.06
N LEU A 4 -26.00 9.00 7.39
CA LEU A 4 -24.83 9.74 6.88
C LEU A 4 -23.54 9.21 7.49
N ALA A 5 -23.54 8.89 8.78
CA ALA A 5 -22.37 8.32 9.43
C ALA A 5 -22.00 6.96 8.86
N ALA A 6 -22.98 6.14 8.49
CA ALA A 6 -22.75 4.83 7.88
C ALA A 6 -22.11 4.94 6.49
N LEU A 7 -22.53 5.94 5.69
CA LEU A 7 -21.93 6.18 4.38
C LEU A 7 -20.49 6.65 4.45
N MET A 8 -20.15 7.42 5.49
CA MET A 8 -18.79 7.91 5.69
C MET A 8 -17.85 6.86 6.25
N ALA A 9 -18.37 5.74 6.75
CA ALA A 9 -17.59 4.67 7.34
C ALA A 9 -17.09 3.65 6.33
N GLN A 10 -17.40 3.80 5.03
CA GLN A 10 -16.92 2.86 4.01
C GLN A 10 -15.40 2.97 3.85
N PRO A 11 -14.68 1.84 3.94
CA PRO A 11 -13.24 1.85 3.71
C PRO A 11 -12.90 2.33 2.29
N PRO A 12 -11.80 3.07 2.09
CA PRO A 12 -11.38 3.52 0.76
C PRO A 12 -11.23 2.39 -0.25
N ALA A 13 -10.77 1.22 0.20
CA ALA A 13 -10.59 0.05 -0.67
C ALA A 13 -11.90 -0.41 -1.30
N GLN A 14 -13.00 -0.39 -0.53
CA GLN A 14 -14.31 -0.77 -1.05
C GLN A 14 -14.85 0.20 -2.10
N ALA A 15 -14.63 1.50 -1.88
CA ALA A 15 -15.05 2.51 -2.84
C ALA A 15 -14.30 2.36 -4.16
N GLU A 16 -13.00 2.06 -4.12
CA GLU A 16 -12.18 1.86 -5.32
C GLU A 16 -12.55 0.59 -6.06
N GLU A 17 -12.82 -0.49 -5.35
CA GLU A 17 -13.30 -1.73 -5.96
C GLU A 17 -14.63 -1.51 -6.68
N GLN A 18 -15.53 -0.68 -6.14
CA GLN A 18 -16.78 -0.34 -6.79
C GLN A 18 -16.56 0.42 -8.09
N VAL A 19 -15.63 1.38 -8.12
CA VAL A 19 -15.32 2.13 -9.34
C VAL A 19 -14.83 1.19 -10.44
N CYS A 20 -13.96 0.25 -10.11
CA CYS A 20 -13.45 -0.70 -11.09
C CYS A 20 -14.50 -1.74 -11.51
N ARG A 21 -15.47 -2.07 -10.66
CA ARG A 21 -16.55 -2.99 -11.02
C ARG A 21 -17.45 -2.47 -12.14
N GLU A 22 -17.45 -1.17 -12.39
CA GLU A 22 -18.21 -0.58 -13.49
C GLU A 22 -17.52 -0.78 -14.84
N ALA A 23 -16.28 -1.27 -14.86
CA ALA A 23 -15.60 -1.61 -16.10
C ALA A 23 -16.33 -2.74 -16.83
N GLY A 24 -16.50 -2.58 -18.14
CA GLY A 24 -17.31 -3.48 -18.93
C GLY A 24 -16.61 -4.77 -19.36
N THR A 25 -15.28 -4.82 -19.32
CA THR A 25 -14.50 -5.98 -19.77
C THR A 25 -13.40 -6.31 -18.76
N THR A 26 -12.86 -7.53 -18.86
CA THR A 26 -11.71 -7.96 -18.04
C THR A 26 -10.51 -7.07 -18.29
N VAL A 27 -10.26 -6.65 -19.52
CA VAL A 27 -9.15 -5.76 -19.85
C VAL A 27 -9.35 -4.40 -19.20
N GLU A 28 -10.53 -3.82 -19.30
CA GLU A 28 -10.85 -2.54 -18.67
C GLU A 28 -10.72 -2.63 -17.15
N MET A 29 -11.19 -3.71 -16.55
CA MET A 29 -11.05 -3.94 -15.12
C MET A 29 -9.59 -4.02 -14.71
N SER A 30 -8.78 -4.76 -15.48
CA SER A 30 -7.34 -4.89 -15.21
C SER A 30 -6.64 -3.53 -15.25
N LEU A 31 -6.94 -2.71 -16.25
CA LEU A 31 -6.36 -1.38 -16.36
C LEU A 31 -6.81 -0.47 -15.21
N CYS A 32 -8.08 -0.57 -14.83
CA CYS A 32 -8.62 0.21 -13.73
C CYS A 32 -7.94 -0.11 -12.39
N VAL A 33 -7.83 -1.39 -12.02
CA VAL A 33 -7.21 -1.76 -10.75
C VAL A 33 -5.72 -1.45 -10.73
N ARG A 34 -5.03 -1.55 -11.86
CA ARG A 34 -3.61 -1.14 -11.94
C ARG A 34 -3.44 0.34 -11.71
N ALA A 35 -4.33 1.16 -12.28
CA ALA A 35 -4.29 2.61 -12.07
C ALA A 35 -4.55 2.96 -10.60
N GLU A 36 -5.48 2.27 -9.95
CA GLU A 36 -5.74 2.46 -8.52
C GLU A 36 -4.55 2.05 -7.66
N LEU A 37 -3.91 0.92 -7.98
CA LEU A 37 -2.71 0.50 -7.28
C LEU A 37 -1.59 1.54 -7.41
N GLU A 38 -1.41 2.09 -8.60
CA GLU A 38 -0.39 3.11 -8.83
C GLU A 38 -0.62 4.35 -7.97
N LYS A 39 -1.88 4.80 -7.85
CA LYS A 39 -2.23 5.91 -6.95
C LYS A 39 -1.88 5.60 -5.50
N LYS A 40 -2.19 4.39 -5.05
CA LYS A 40 -1.87 3.96 -3.69
C LYS A 40 -0.37 3.86 -3.47
N ASP A 41 0.36 3.38 -4.45
CA ASP A 41 1.82 3.30 -4.38
C ASP A 41 2.44 4.70 -4.29
N GLN A 42 1.94 5.67 -5.02
CA GLN A 42 2.44 7.04 -4.90
C GLN A 42 2.19 7.60 -3.50
N ALA A 43 0.99 7.38 -2.94
CA ALA A 43 0.66 7.81 -1.59
C ALA A 43 1.57 7.14 -0.55
N LEU A 44 1.82 5.84 -0.70
CA LEU A 44 2.69 5.09 0.22
C LEU A 44 4.15 5.58 0.13
N LYS A 45 4.63 5.81 -1.07
CA LYS A 45 5.98 6.33 -1.29
C LYS A 45 6.16 7.67 -0.61
N GLN A 46 5.18 8.57 -0.75
CA GLN A 46 5.20 9.87 -0.09
C GLN A 46 5.15 9.73 1.44
N ALA A 47 4.34 8.81 1.95
CA ALA A 47 4.24 8.57 3.38
C ALA A 47 5.54 8.04 3.97
N MET A 48 6.21 7.13 3.28
CA MET A 48 7.53 6.62 3.70
C MET A 48 8.59 7.72 3.67
N GLN A 49 8.57 8.57 2.65
CA GLN A 49 9.46 9.73 2.55
C GLN A 49 9.22 10.69 3.71
N ALA A 50 7.96 10.91 4.10
CA ALA A 50 7.62 11.80 5.21
C ALA A 50 8.19 11.27 6.54
N ILE A 51 8.20 9.96 6.76
CA ILE A 51 8.80 9.36 7.96
C ILE A 51 10.29 9.72 8.04
N ALA A 52 11.01 9.54 6.95
CA ALA A 52 12.44 9.87 6.92
C ALA A 52 12.69 11.38 7.17
N THR A 53 11.85 12.23 6.60
CA THR A 53 11.91 13.68 6.78
C THR A 53 11.64 14.05 8.25
N GLU A 54 10.60 13.47 8.85
CA GLU A 54 10.27 13.70 10.25
C GLU A 54 11.40 13.27 11.18
N ALA A 55 12.03 12.13 10.90
CA ALA A 55 13.14 11.65 11.69
C ALA A 55 14.33 12.63 11.63
N ALA A 56 14.61 13.17 10.45
CA ALA A 56 15.68 14.13 10.25
C ALA A 56 15.38 15.49 10.91
N ASP A 57 14.10 15.84 11.05
CA ASP A 57 13.66 17.12 11.59
C ASP A 57 13.49 17.12 13.12
N VAL A 58 13.63 15.99 13.78
CA VAL A 58 13.57 15.94 15.26
C VAL A 58 14.68 16.81 15.82
N PRO A 59 14.35 17.75 16.74
CA PRO A 59 15.38 18.64 17.30
C PRO A 59 16.46 17.89 18.05
N GLY A 60 17.68 18.43 18.00
CA GLY A 60 18.85 17.85 18.65
C GLY A 60 19.64 16.93 17.72
N ASP A 61 20.69 16.33 18.28
CA ASP A 61 21.63 15.50 17.53
C ASP A 61 21.66 14.04 17.97
N THR A 62 20.76 13.64 18.86
CA THR A 62 20.73 12.29 19.42
C THR A 62 19.73 11.38 18.76
N PHE A 63 18.57 11.91 18.31
CA PHE A 63 17.49 11.09 17.79
C PHE A 63 17.87 10.41 16.47
N LEU A 64 18.36 11.16 15.50
CA LEU A 64 18.58 10.62 14.15
C LEU A 64 19.58 9.47 14.13
N PRO A 65 20.76 9.56 14.78
CA PRO A 65 21.67 8.42 14.84
C PRO A 65 21.06 7.20 15.55
N LEU A 66 20.31 7.41 16.63
CA LEU A 66 19.68 6.32 17.37
C LEU A 66 18.59 5.65 16.52
N TRP A 67 17.80 6.44 15.80
CA TRP A 67 16.77 5.94 14.89
C TRP A 67 17.41 5.07 13.80
N LYS A 68 18.48 5.55 13.18
CA LYS A 68 19.21 4.80 12.15
C LYS A 68 19.76 3.49 12.71
N ASP A 69 20.44 3.55 13.86
CA ASP A 69 21.03 2.36 14.46
C ASP A 69 19.96 1.33 14.87
N THR A 70 18.83 1.79 15.36
CA THR A 70 17.73 0.91 15.75
C THR A 70 17.19 0.17 14.53
N LEU A 71 16.93 0.87 13.44
CA LEU A 71 16.39 0.24 12.23
C LEU A 71 17.41 -0.69 11.59
N THR A 72 18.64 -0.25 11.41
CA THR A 72 19.65 -1.03 10.67
C THR A 72 20.33 -2.08 11.53
N GLY A 73 20.70 -1.73 12.76
CA GLY A 73 21.45 -2.62 13.64
C GLY A 73 20.59 -3.62 14.38
N PHE A 74 19.48 -3.18 14.96
CA PHE A 74 18.60 -4.04 15.75
C PHE A 74 17.60 -4.80 14.89
N PHE A 75 16.84 -4.07 14.05
CA PHE A 75 15.77 -4.67 13.25
C PHE A 75 16.26 -5.19 11.90
N LYS A 76 17.52 -4.95 11.52
CA LYS A 76 18.08 -5.39 10.23
C LYS A 76 17.26 -4.89 9.04
N SER A 77 16.77 -3.65 9.15
CA SER A 77 15.97 -2.99 8.13
C SER A 77 16.77 -1.83 7.52
N THR A 78 16.14 -1.04 6.66
CA THR A 78 16.76 0.13 6.06
C THR A 78 16.05 1.40 6.49
N THR A 79 16.79 2.51 6.56
CA THR A 79 16.22 3.84 6.80
C THR A 79 15.90 4.58 5.50
N ASP A 80 16.34 4.04 4.35
CA ASP A 80 16.09 4.66 3.06
C ASP A 80 14.64 4.44 2.61
N PRO A 81 13.85 5.52 2.44
CA PRO A 81 12.44 5.36 2.09
C PRO A 81 12.22 4.69 0.73
N GLN A 82 13.09 4.93 -0.24
CA GLN A 82 12.95 4.30 -1.55
C GLN A 82 13.15 2.78 -1.46
N THR A 83 14.17 2.35 -0.72
CA THR A 83 14.42 0.92 -0.49
C THR A 83 13.29 0.27 0.28
N GLN A 84 12.76 0.94 1.32
CA GLN A 84 11.60 0.44 2.06
C GLN A 84 10.40 0.22 1.15
N PHE A 85 10.15 1.18 0.27
CA PHE A 85 9.04 1.10 -0.67
C PHE A 85 9.22 -0.06 -1.64
N GLU A 86 10.41 -0.21 -2.23
CA GLU A 86 10.69 -1.29 -3.17
C GLU A 86 10.62 -2.67 -2.51
N ASP A 87 11.16 -2.80 -1.30
CA ASP A 87 11.10 -4.05 -0.54
C ASP A 87 9.65 -4.44 -0.23
N PHE A 88 8.83 -3.48 0.15
CA PHE A 88 7.41 -3.71 0.39
C PHE A 88 6.70 -4.16 -0.88
N ARG A 89 6.94 -3.48 -2.00
CA ARG A 89 6.30 -3.83 -3.27
C ARG A 89 6.61 -5.27 -3.67
N LYS A 90 7.86 -5.67 -3.53
CA LYS A 90 8.30 -7.03 -3.87
C LYS A 90 7.63 -8.06 -2.96
N ALA A 91 7.65 -7.83 -1.65
CA ALA A 91 7.04 -8.74 -0.67
C ALA A 91 5.52 -8.85 -0.88
N ARG A 92 4.87 -7.71 -1.11
CA ARG A 92 3.44 -7.62 -1.38
C ARG A 92 3.06 -8.43 -2.61
N SER A 93 3.80 -8.27 -3.70
CA SER A 93 3.56 -8.99 -4.94
C SER A 93 3.69 -10.50 -4.75
N GLN A 94 4.76 -10.93 -4.09
CA GLN A 94 4.98 -12.36 -3.81
C GLN A 94 3.86 -12.95 -2.97
N ALA A 95 3.44 -12.25 -1.92
CA ALA A 95 2.38 -12.71 -1.03
C ALA A 95 1.04 -12.79 -1.78
N CYS A 96 0.70 -11.76 -2.56
CA CYS A 96 -0.57 -11.73 -3.27
C CYS A 96 -0.64 -12.76 -4.39
N VAL A 97 0.46 -13.02 -5.08
CA VAL A 97 0.52 -14.10 -6.07
C VAL A 97 0.30 -15.44 -5.40
N TYR A 98 0.97 -15.70 -4.29
CA TYR A 98 0.83 -16.97 -3.57
C TYR A 98 -0.61 -17.17 -3.06
N MET A 99 -1.17 -16.13 -2.44
CA MET A 99 -2.52 -16.22 -1.85
C MET A 99 -3.62 -16.46 -2.89
N ASN A 100 -3.37 -16.06 -4.15
CA ASN A 100 -4.32 -16.25 -5.25
C ASN A 100 -3.89 -17.37 -6.20
N SER A 101 -2.85 -18.12 -5.86
CA SER A 101 -2.20 -19.04 -6.81
C SER A 101 -3.08 -20.18 -7.30
N LEU A 102 -4.10 -20.58 -6.53
CA LEU A 102 -5.01 -21.63 -6.96
C LEU A 102 -5.89 -21.21 -8.15
N ALA A 103 -5.99 -19.90 -8.41
CA ALA A 103 -6.77 -19.34 -9.53
C ALA A 103 -5.87 -18.95 -10.71
N PHE A 104 -4.63 -19.43 -10.79
CA PHE A 104 -3.65 -18.93 -11.75
C PHE A 104 -4.05 -19.13 -13.22
N GLN A 105 -4.87 -20.13 -13.49
CA GLN A 105 -5.35 -20.41 -14.86
C GLN A 105 -6.56 -19.58 -15.27
N GLY A 106 -7.19 -18.88 -14.34
CA GLY A 106 -8.36 -18.05 -14.64
C GLY A 106 -7.99 -16.72 -15.27
N THR A 107 -8.92 -16.17 -16.06
CA THR A 107 -8.74 -14.88 -16.73
C THR A 107 -8.68 -13.70 -15.73
N GLY A 108 -9.21 -13.89 -14.51
CA GLY A 108 -9.22 -12.86 -13.49
C GLY A 108 -8.01 -12.88 -12.55
N PHE A 109 -7.03 -13.76 -12.77
CA PHE A 109 -5.92 -13.93 -11.83
C PHE A 109 -5.16 -12.62 -11.57
N GLY A 110 -4.80 -11.90 -12.63
CA GLY A 110 -4.10 -10.62 -12.50
C GLY A 110 -4.90 -9.59 -11.72
N ILE A 111 -6.22 -9.57 -11.92
CA ILE A 111 -7.13 -8.67 -11.19
C ILE A 111 -7.16 -9.04 -9.70
N PHE A 112 -7.26 -10.32 -9.38
CA PHE A 112 -7.26 -10.78 -7.98
C PHE A 112 -5.96 -10.44 -7.27
N VAL A 113 -4.82 -10.63 -7.94
CA VAL A 113 -3.50 -10.27 -7.40
C VAL A 113 -3.44 -8.76 -7.14
N THR A 114 -3.85 -7.95 -8.11
CA THR A 114 -3.80 -6.49 -7.97
C THR A 114 -4.72 -5.99 -6.86
N ASN A 115 -5.92 -6.54 -6.74
CA ASN A 115 -6.84 -6.18 -5.65
C ASN A 115 -6.26 -6.54 -4.28
N CYS A 116 -5.60 -7.69 -4.18
CA CYS A 116 -4.87 -8.07 -2.96
C CYS A 116 -3.80 -7.03 -2.62
N GLU A 117 -3.03 -6.61 -3.62
CA GLU A 117 -1.97 -5.61 -3.43
C GLU A 117 -2.53 -4.26 -2.98
N ILE A 118 -3.66 -3.84 -3.53
CA ILE A 118 -4.35 -2.61 -3.11
C ILE A 118 -4.75 -2.70 -1.64
N ARG A 119 -5.31 -3.82 -1.22
CA ARG A 119 -5.75 -4.01 0.17
C ARG A 119 -4.59 -3.94 1.16
N LEU A 120 -3.48 -4.60 0.85
CA LEU A 120 -2.29 -4.57 1.71
C LEU A 120 -1.72 -3.15 1.80
N THR A 121 -1.69 -2.44 0.68
CA THR A 121 -1.20 -1.06 0.64
C THR A 121 -2.10 -0.14 1.47
N ASN A 122 -3.43 -0.31 1.36
CA ASN A 122 -4.38 0.47 2.14
C ASN A 122 -4.22 0.25 3.65
N VAL A 123 -3.91 -0.97 4.09
CA VAL A 123 -3.66 -1.24 5.51
C VAL A 123 -2.49 -0.40 6.02
N LEU A 124 -1.40 -0.32 5.25
CA LEU A 124 -0.25 0.50 5.65
C LEU A 124 -0.59 1.99 5.65
N LEU A 125 -1.32 2.46 4.63
CA LEU A 125 -1.73 3.86 4.57
C LEU A 125 -2.60 4.25 5.75
N GLU A 126 -3.51 3.39 6.17
CA GLU A 126 -4.34 3.61 7.35
C GLU A 126 -3.49 3.73 8.62
N LYS A 127 -2.48 2.88 8.77
CA LYS A 127 -1.55 2.94 9.90
C LYS A 127 -0.77 4.25 9.94
N LEU A 128 -0.52 4.86 8.79
CA LEU A 128 0.20 6.12 8.69
C LEU A 128 -0.72 7.35 8.80
N GLY A 129 -1.99 7.16 9.11
CA GLY A 129 -2.95 8.24 9.32
C GLY A 129 -3.55 8.82 8.04
N ASN A 130 -3.50 8.11 6.96
CA ASN A 130 -4.07 8.55 5.68
C ASN A 130 -5.48 8.02 5.43
#